data_2957966cabef390a8c28303c6465ba4a
#
_entry.id   2957966cabef390a8c28303c6465ba4a
#
_cell.length_a   1.000
_cell.length_b   1.000
_cell.length_c   1.000
_cell.angle_alpha   90.00
_cell.angle_beta   90.00
_cell.angle_gamma   90.00
#
_symmetry.space_group_name_H-M   'P 1'
#
loop_
_entity.id
_entity.type
_entity.pdbx_description
1 polymer ?
#
loop_
_entity_poly.entity_id
_entity_poly.type
_entity_poly.pdbx_seq_one_letter_code
_entity_poly.pdbx_strand_id
1 'polypeptide(L)'
;MKFKTIMKIAITSAAITVSGAAVQAQQAGGSLVFLVQPEPPTMAGYVSTSGPIGLLGPKIYDGLFDYDNDGQMVPVLAESVDVSEDGKTVTFKLRKGVTWHDGKPFTSEDVQFTIMDVLKQVHPRGPNSFKEVSSIDTPDAHTAVFNLDNPAPYMLRALSSYESPMVPKHHLEGQDIKSAKLANNPIGTGPFKFIEWKKGQYIRLDKNENYWKEGRPYLDRIVGRFVPDASTRAAAMEKGEVLYAAYNAVSNVEAVRLNKEKSNISVTTDGYSMINPMALIEFNTKEGPFTDPAVRRAISTAIDRQYMIDTIFFGYGKPAT
;
A
#
# COMPACT_ATOMS: atom_id res chain seq x y z
N MET A 1 -9.92 -3.25 -87.36
CA MET A 1 -8.71 -2.78 -86.66
C MET A 1 -9.10 -2.43 -85.24
N LYS A 2 -8.74 -3.27 -84.26
CA LYS A 2 -9.03 -3.04 -82.81
C LYS A 2 -7.73 -2.73 -82.09
N PHE A 3 -7.60 -1.51 -81.58
CA PHE A 3 -6.49 -1.11 -80.71
C PHE A 3 -6.74 -1.56 -79.29
N LYS A 4 -5.88 -2.40 -78.74
CA LYS A 4 -5.84 -2.75 -77.33
C LYS A 4 -4.95 -1.74 -76.62
N THR A 5 -5.55 -0.92 -75.78
CA THR A 5 -4.84 -0.05 -74.84
C THR A 5 -4.44 -0.85 -73.60
N ILE A 6 -3.13 -1.02 -73.38
CA ILE A 6 -2.58 -1.64 -72.20
C ILE A 6 -2.35 -0.54 -71.12
N MET A 7 -3.16 -0.59 -70.06
CA MET A 7 -3.01 0.29 -68.87
C MET A 7 -1.95 -0.31 -67.92
N LYS A 8 -0.80 0.37 -67.82
CA LYS A 8 0.20 0.02 -66.84
C LYS A 8 -0.20 0.60 -65.48
N ILE A 9 -0.52 -0.26 -64.52
CA ILE A 9 -0.72 0.11 -63.12
C ILE A 9 0.65 0.20 -62.47
N ALA A 10 1.07 1.41 -62.09
CA ALA A 10 2.26 1.61 -61.25
C ALA A 10 1.89 1.36 -59.78
N ILE A 11 2.41 0.30 -59.18
CA ILE A 11 2.27 0.02 -57.75
C ILE A 11 3.32 0.85 -57.05
N THR A 12 2.87 1.93 -56.41
CA THR A 12 3.72 2.74 -55.51
C THR A 12 3.74 2.05 -54.13
N SER A 13 4.84 1.38 -53.81
CA SER A 13 5.07 0.80 -52.49
C SER A 13 5.30 1.93 -51.47
N ALA A 14 4.29 2.25 -50.66
CA ALA A 14 4.46 3.12 -49.52
C ALA A 14 5.19 2.33 -48.42
N ALA A 15 6.45 2.68 -48.17
CA ALA A 15 7.19 2.18 -47.00
C ALA A 15 6.58 2.80 -45.75
N ILE A 16 5.85 1.99 -44.98
CA ILE A 16 5.38 2.38 -43.63
C ILE A 16 6.60 2.28 -42.72
N THR A 17 7.22 3.42 -42.43
CA THR A 17 8.18 3.54 -41.31
C THR A 17 7.41 3.42 -39.99
N VAL A 18 7.41 2.23 -39.40
CA VAL A 18 6.98 2.03 -38.04
C VAL A 18 8.03 2.70 -37.14
N SER A 19 7.74 3.93 -36.71
CA SER A 19 8.47 4.57 -35.62
C SER A 19 8.23 3.74 -34.35
N GLY A 20 9.11 2.81 -34.07
CA GLY A 20 9.14 2.10 -32.81
C GLY A 20 9.37 3.13 -31.71
N ALA A 21 8.34 3.49 -30.95
CA ALA A 21 8.53 4.13 -29.69
C ALA A 21 9.46 3.20 -28.89
N ALA A 22 10.69 3.62 -28.66
CA ALA A 22 11.61 2.92 -27.78
C ALA A 22 10.92 2.87 -26.41
N VAL A 23 10.36 1.72 -26.07
CA VAL A 23 9.98 1.43 -24.68
C VAL A 23 11.29 1.53 -23.90
N GLN A 24 11.44 2.63 -23.18
CA GLN A 24 12.60 2.86 -22.35
C GLN A 24 12.64 1.71 -21.35
N ALA A 25 13.55 0.77 -21.56
CA ALA A 25 13.69 -0.40 -20.71
C ALA A 25 13.88 0.11 -19.26
N GLN A 26 12.99 -0.32 -18.38
CA GLN A 26 13.01 0.11 -16.98
C GLN A 26 14.35 -0.33 -16.38
N GLN A 27 15.16 0.63 -15.96
CA GLN A 27 16.49 0.38 -15.44
C GLN A 27 16.39 -0.35 -14.10
N ALA A 28 16.97 -1.54 -14.02
CA ALA A 28 17.08 -2.29 -12.78
C ALA A 28 18.30 -1.83 -11.98
N GLY A 29 18.21 -1.96 -10.66
CA GLY A 29 19.29 -1.61 -9.73
C GLY A 29 19.07 -0.30 -9.00
N GLY A 30 20.02 0.03 -8.13
CA GLY A 30 20.04 1.27 -7.37
C GLY A 30 19.25 1.25 -6.06
N SER A 31 19.28 2.40 -5.37
CA SER A 31 18.68 2.56 -4.06
C SER A 31 17.72 3.73 -4.05
N LEU A 32 16.54 3.54 -3.44
CA LEU A 32 15.59 4.61 -3.14
C LEU A 32 15.73 5.02 -1.67
N VAL A 33 16.12 6.27 -1.43
CA VAL A 33 16.03 6.88 -0.11
C VAL A 33 14.78 7.75 -0.05
N PHE A 34 13.92 7.51 0.94
CA PHE A 34 12.69 8.27 1.09
C PHE A 34 12.40 8.65 2.55
N LEU A 35 11.61 9.71 2.75
CA LEU A 35 11.22 10.15 4.08
C LEU A 35 10.13 9.25 4.66
N VAL A 36 10.33 8.85 5.90
CA VAL A 36 9.32 8.20 6.75
C VAL A 36 9.15 9.07 8.00
N GLN A 37 7.96 9.61 8.18
CA GLN A 37 7.68 10.54 9.27
C GLN A 37 6.26 10.34 9.81
N PRO A 38 6.14 10.18 11.14
CA PRO A 38 7.20 9.97 12.14
C PRO A 38 7.88 8.59 11.99
N GLU A 39 8.93 8.33 12.78
CA GLU A 39 9.48 6.98 12.92
C GLU A 39 8.39 6.02 13.38
N PRO A 40 8.22 4.84 12.75
CA PRO A 40 7.19 3.89 13.15
C PRO A 40 7.49 3.32 14.55
N PRO A 41 6.46 3.09 15.38
CA PRO A 41 6.67 2.49 16.69
C PRO A 41 7.08 1.00 16.62
N THR A 42 6.71 0.33 15.52
CA THR A 42 6.95 -1.08 15.23
C THR A 42 6.90 -1.31 13.72
N MET A 43 7.41 -2.45 13.24
CA MET A 43 7.21 -2.90 11.86
C MET A 43 6.04 -3.89 11.71
N ALA A 44 5.36 -4.21 12.80
CA ALA A 44 4.24 -5.14 12.83
C ALA A 44 2.94 -4.49 12.32
N GLY A 45 2.73 -4.45 11.01
CA GLY A 45 1.48 -3.99 10.41
C GLY A 45 0.26 -4.79 10.85
N TYR A 46 0.46 -6.02 11.31
CA TYR A 46 -0.59 -6.89 11.84
C TYR A 46 -1.08 -6.54 13.25
N VAL A 47 -0.43 -5.59 13.96
CA VAL A 47 -0.88 -5.08 15.28
C VAL A 47 -1.07 -3.56 15.30
N SER A 48 -0.73 -2.85 14.23
CA SER A 48 -0.82 -1.39 14.19
C SER A 48 -1.11 -0.88 12.79
N THR A 49 -2.01 0.10 12.70
CA THR A 49 -2.40 0.77 11.44
C THR A 49 -1.76 2.14 11.28
N SER A 50 -0.65 2.39 11.96
CA SER A 50 0.09 3.66 11.88
C SER A 50 0.57 3.94 10.45
N GLY A 51 0.38 5.18 9.97
CA GLY A 51 0.76 5.60 8.62
C GLY A 51 2.19 5.27 8.21
N PRO A 52 3.22 5.52 9.05
CA PRO A 52 4.61 5.14 8.75
C PRO A 52 4.82 3.65 8.50
N ILE A 53 4.06 2.78 9.19
CA ILE A 53 4.08 1.34 8.92
C ILE A 53 3.52 1.06 7.52
N GLY A 54 2.47 1.76 7.12
CA GLY A 54 1.88 1.64 5.78
C GLY A 54 2.85 2.03 4.64
N LEU A 55 3.85 2.84 4.91
CA LEU A 55 4.88 3.18 3.93
C LEU A 55 5.92 2.07 3.74
N LEU A 56 6.22 1.31 4.79
CA LEU A 56 7.27 0.29 4.81
C LEU A 56 6.71 -1.14 4.74
N GLY A 57 5.63 -1.41 5.47
CA GLY A 57 5.04 -2.75 5.60
C GLY A 57 4.73 -3.42 4.27
N PRO A 58 4.02 -2.77 3.32
CA PRO A 58 3.72 -3.34 2.01
C PRO A 58 4.94 -3.59 1.10
N LYS A 59 6.14 -3.25 1.54
CA LYS A 59 7.39 -3.63 0.87
C LYS A 59 7.94 -4.96 1.39
N ILE A 60 7.51 -5.35 2.60
CA ILE A 60 7.97 -6.55 3.31
C ILE A 60 6.92 -7.65 3.25
N TYR A 61 5.65 -7.28 3.43
CA TYR A 61 4.52 -8.20 3.47
C TYR A 61 3.66 -8.08 2.22
N ASP A 62 3.17 -9.18 1.72
CA ASP A 62 2.07 -9.21 0.76
C ASP A 62 0.74 -9.49 1.47
N GLY A 63 -0.37 -9.04 0.86
CA GLY A 63 -1.74 -9.44 1.17
C GLY A 63 -2.21 -10.54 0.23
N LEU A 64 -3.45 -11.01 0.39
CA LEU A 64 -4.05 -11.89 -0.62
C LEU A 64 -4.33 -11.14 -1.92
N PHE A 65 -4.73 -9.89 -1.81
CA PHE A 65 -4.96 -8.94 -2.91
C PHE A 65 -4.26 -7.63 -2.60
N ASP A 66 -4.24 -6.73 -3.57
CA ASP A 66 -3.87 -5.33 -3.40
C ASP A 66 -4.71 -4.46 -4.32
N TYR A 67 -4.43 -3.16 -4.42
CA TYR A 67 -5.15 -2.23 -5.28
C TYR A 67 -4.22 -1.63 -6.31
N ASP A 68 -4.71 -1.46 -7.53
CA ASP A 68 -4.03 -0.67 -8.54
C ASP A 68 -4.28 0.83 -8.36
N ASN A 69 -3.73 1.65 -9.27
CA ASN A 69 -3.88 3.10 -9.21
C ASN A 69 -5.32 3.59 -9.43
N ASP A 70 -6.17 2.76 -10.01
CA ASP A 70 -7.60 3.04 -10.24
C ASP A 70 -8.47 2.52 -9.08
N GLY A 71 -7.85 1.98 -8.02
CA GLY A 71 -8.53 1.41 -6.87
C GLY A 71 -9.20 0.07 -7.14
N GLN A 72 -8.82 -0.62 -8.23
CA GLN A 72 -9.31 -1.95 -8.53
C GLN A 72 -8.49 -3.00 -7.77
N MET A 73 -9.19 -4.01 -7.26
CA MET A 73 -8.55 -5.12 -6.55
C MET A 73 -7.78 -6.00 -7.54
N VAL A 74 -6.51 -6.21 -7.25
CA VAL A 74 -5.61 -7.04 -8.06
C VAL A 74 -5.07 -8.24 -7.29
N PRO A 75 -4.92 -9.40 -7.93
CA PRO A 75 -4.37 -10.61 -7.31
C PRO A 75 -2.91 -10.44 -6.88
N VAL A 76 -2.60 -10.91 -5.65
CA VAL A 76 -1.24 -10.96 -5.11
C VAL A 76 -0.92 -12.37 -4.65
N LEU A 77 -1.09 -12.73 -3.37
CA LEU A 77 -0.89 -14.11 -2.90
C LEU A 77 -2.06 -15.03 -3.26
N ALA A 78 -3.27 -14.50 -3.43
CA ALA A 78 -4.36 -15.21 -4.06
C ALA A 78 -4.37 -14.93 -5.57
N GLU A 79 -4.49 -15.98 -6.38
CA GLU A 79 -4.62 -15.88 -7.85
C GLU A 79 -6.08 -15.63 -8.25
N SER A 80 -7.01 -16.18 -7.46
CA SER A 80 -8.45 -16.02 -7.69
C SER A 80 -9.24 -16.13 -6.39
N VAL A 81 -10.47 -15.63 -6.44
CA VAL A 81 -11.48 -15.75 -5.38
C VAL A 81 -12.78 -16.22 -6.01
N ASP A 82 -13.45 -17.16 -5.39
CA ASP A 82 -14.77 -17.65 -5.72
C ASP A 82 -15.70 -17.46 -4.52
N VAL A 83 -16.91 -16.95 -4.76
CA VAL A 83 -17.90 -16.70 -3.71
C VAL A 83 -19.14 -17.54 -4.01
N SER A 84 -19.58 -18.34 -3.06
CA SER A 84 -20.80 -19.14 -3.21
C SER A 84 -22.04 -18.26 -3.45
N GLU A 85 -23.11 -18.83 -4.02
CA GLU A 85 -24.35 -18.10 -4.34
C GLU A 85 -24.99 -17.46 -3.12
N ASP A 86 -24.90 -18.10 -1.95
CA ASP A 86 -25.39 -17.57 -0.69
C ASP A 86 -24.43 -16.56 -0.03
N GLY A 87 -23.26 -16.34 -0.60
CA GLY A 87 -22.23 -15.42 -0.11
C GLY A 87 -21.56 -15.84 1.20
N LYS A 88 -21.77 -17.10 1.66
CA LYS A 88 -21.27 -17.58 2.96
C LYS A 88 -20.00 -18.40 2.88
N THR A 89 -19.60 -18.80 1.69
CA THR A 89 -18.33 -19.48 1.45
C THR A 89 -17.50 -18.70 0.46
N VAL A 90 -16.27 -18.35 0.84
CA VAL A 90 -15.34 -17.62 -0.01
C VAL A 90 -14.07 -18.46 -0.16
N THR A 91 -13.81 -18.94 -1.36
CA THR A 91 -12.67 -19.82 -1.67
C THR A 91 -11.57 -19.03 -2.37
N PHE A 92 -10.38 -19.02 -1.79
CA PHE A 92 -9.18 -18.41 -2.37
C PHE A 92 -8.26 -19.50 -2.90
N LYS A 93 -7.83 -19.35 -4.17
CA LYS A 93 -6.74 -20.15 -4.75
C LYS A 93 -5.44 -19.39 -4.59
N LEU A 94 -4.50 -19.96 -3.86
CA LEU A 94 -3.24 -19.32 -3.50
C LEU A 94 -2.15 -19.62 -4.55
N ARG A 95 -1.29 -18.62 -4.74
CA ARG A 95 -0.14 -18.72 -5.63
C ARG A 95 0.84 -19.78 -5.16
N LYS A 96 1.28 -20.61 -6.09
CA LYS A 96 2.29 -21.66 -5.85
C LYS A 96 3.70 -21.09 -5.93
N GLY A 97 4.63 -21.71 -5.22
CA GLY A 97 6.06 -21.36 -5.26
C GLY A 97 6.42 -20.10 -4.49
N VAL A 98 5.49 -19.47 -3.76
CA VAL A 98 5.80 -18.35 -2.88
C VAL A 98 6.53 -18.83 -1.64
N THR A 99 7.59 -18.12 -1.26
CA THR A 99 8.35 -18.39 -0.04
C THR A 99 8.43 -17.17 0.85
N TRP A 100 8.45 -17.40 2.14
CA TRP A 100 8.82 -16.41 3.13
C TRP A 100 10.28 -15.98 2.95
N HIS A 101 10.66 -14.83 3.49
CA HIS A 101 12.04 -14.33 3.38
C HIS A 101 13.10 -15.27 3.97
N ASP A 102 12.71 -16.17 4.85
CA ASP A 102 13.56 -17.22 5.43
C ASP A 102 13.60 -18.53 4.59
N GLY A 103 12.91 -18.55 3.45
CA GLY A 103 12.91 -19.66 2.49
C GLY A 103 11.84 -20.72 2.73
N LYS A 104 11.05 -20.65 3.82
CA LYS A 104 9.93 -21.58 4.03
C LYS A 104 8.78 -21.29 3.07
N PRO A 105 8.00 -22.31 2.65
CA PRO A 105 6.86 -22.09 1.76
C PRO A 105 5.74 -21.32 2.46
N PHE A 106 5.06 -20.46 1.71
CA PHE A 106 3.79 -19.86 2.09
C PHE A 106 2.65 -20.83 1.76
N THR A 107 1.72 -21.03 2.68
CA THR A 107 0.62 -21.98 2.54
C THR A 107 -0.72 -21.42 3.04
N SER A 108 -1.79 -22.16 2.78
CA SER A 108 -3.14 -21.84 3.29
C SER A 108 -3.21 -21.83 4.84
N GLU A 109 -2.35 -22.59 5.52
CA GLU A 109 -2.28 -22.54 6.98
C GLU A 109 -1.78 -21.18 7.50
N ASP A 110 -0.89 -20.50 6.77
CA ASP A 110 -0.46 -19.15 7.11
C ASP A 110 -1.62 -18.16 6.96
N VAL A 111 -2.47 -18.34 5.95
CA VAL A 111 -3.68 -17.54 5.75
C VAL A 111 -4.66 -17.73 6.90
N GLN A 112 -4.97 -18.98 7.24
CA GLN A 112 -5.85 -19.32 8.37
C GLN A 112 -5.31 -18.67 9.66
N PHE A 113 -4.06 -18.92 9.99
CA PHE A 113 -3.41 -18.37 11.18
C PHE A 113 -3.44 -16.83 11.19
N THR A 114 -3.07 -16.20 10.08
CA THR A 114 -3.06 -14.74 9.97
C THR A 114 -4.44 -14.15 10.26
N ILE A 115 -5.48 -14.69 9.66
CA ILE A 115 -6.83 -14.14 9.81
C ILE A 115 -7.41 -14.46 11.19
N MET A 116 -7.38 -15.74 11.62
CA MET A 116 -8.10 -16.22 12.79
C MET A 116 -7.36 -15.91 14.10
N ASP A 117 -6.04 -16.15 14.13
CA ASP A 117 -5.25 -16.09 15.36
C ASP A 117 -4.54 -14.74 15.54
N VAL A 118 -4.30 -14.00 14.43
CA VAL A 118 -3.62 -12.71 14.50
C VAL A 118 -4.60 -11.56 14.26
N LEU A 119 -5.13 -11.38 13.05
CA LEU A 119 -5.88 -10.16 12.72
C LEU A 119 -7.20 -10.04 13.49
N LYS A 120 -7.96 -11.11 13.64
CA LYS A 120 -9.19 -11.09 14.45
C LYS A 120 -8.91 -10.81 15.94
N GLN A 121 -7.71 -11.11 16.44
CA GLN A 121 -7.40 -11.02 17.86
C GLN A 121 -6.74 -9.71 18.25
N VAL A 122 -5.80 -9.20 17.44
CA VAL A 122 -4.91 -8.10 17.87
C VAL A 122 -4.87 -6.90 16.91
N HIS A 123 -5.32 -7.06 15.64
CA HIS A 123 -5.28 -5.96 14.70
C HIS A 123 -6.38 -4.92 15.01
N PRO A 124 -6.10 -3.60 14.97
CA PRO A 124 -7.09 -2.56 15.33
C PRO A 124 -8.42 -2.63 14.56
N ARG A 125 -8.40 -3.06 13.30
CA ARG A 125 -9.59 -3.18 12.43
C ARG A 125 -10.02 -4.64 12.17
N GLY A 126 -9.13 -5.59 12.41
CA GLY A 126 -9.34 -7.01 12.11
C GLY A 126 -10.61 -7.63 12.72
N PRO A 127 -10.91 -7.39 14.02
CA PRO A 127 -12.16 -7.89 14.63
C PRO A 127 -13.42 -7.47 13.88
N ASN A 128 -13.45 -6.26 13.30
CA ASN A 128 -14.59 -5.78 12.51
C ASN A 128 -14.53 -6.26 11.06
N SER A 129 -13.36 -6.26 10.45
CA SER A 129 -13.18 -6.66 9.04
C SER A 129 -13.50 -8.13 8.82
N PHE A 130 -13.18 -8.99 9.79
CA PHE A 130 -13.33 -10.44 9.71
C PHE A 130 -14.38 -11.00 10.71
N LYS A 131 -15.29 -10.16 11.21
CA LYS A 131 -16.27 -10.60 12.23
C LYS A 131 -17.12 -11.78 11.77
N GLU A 132 -17.52 -11.79 10.51
CA GLU A 132 -18.37 -12.82 9.94
C GLU A 132 -17.63 -14.13 9.60
N VAL A 133 -16.28 -14.13 9.61
CA VAL A 133 -15.51 -15.33 9.36
C VAL A 133 -15.56 -16.24 10.59
N SER A 134 -16.29 -17.34 10.51
CA SER A 134 -16.43 -18.33 11.60
C SER A 134 -15.29 -19.32 11.62
N SER A 135 -14.82 -19.77 10.44
CA SER A 135 -13.68 -20.67 10.29
C SER A 135 -13.02 -20.49 8.93
N ILE A 136 -11.78 -21.00 8.82
CA ILE A 136 -11.07 -21.10 7.55
C ILE A 136 -10.55 -22.55 7.43
N ASP A 137 -11.02 -23.26 6.40
CA ASP A 137 -10.53 -24.59 6.08
C ASP A 137 -9.37 -24.50 5.10
N THR A 138 -8.40 -25.41 5.29
CA THR A 138 -7.18 -25.50 4.48
C THR A 138 -7.05 -26.90 3.88
N PRO A 139 -7.91 -27.25 2.89
CA PRO A 139 -7.98 -28.62 2.34
C PRO A 139 -6.70 -29.05 1.65
N ASP A 140 -5.92 -28.10 1.19
CA ASP A 140 -4.56 -28.29 0.65
C ASP A 140 -3.73 -27.01 0.86
N ALA A 141 -2.43 -27.08 0.60
CA ALA A 141 -1.49 -25.98 0.83
C ALA A 141 -1.78 -24.70 0.03
N HIS A 142 -2.65 -24.77 -0.99
CA HIS A 142 -2.91 -23.64 -1.90
C HIS A 142 -4.40 -23.31 -2.04
N THR A 143 -5.21 -23.78 -1.11
CA THR A 143 -6.64 -23.47 -1.05
C THR A 143 -7.02 -23.06 0.36
N ALA A 144 -7.55 -21.84 0.53
CA ALA A 144 -8.14 -21.38 1.79
C ALA A 144 -9.64 -21.12 1.57
N VAL A 145 -10.48 -21.80 2.37
CA VAL A 145 -11.95 -21.70 2.29
C VAL A 145 -12.48 -20.99 3.53
N PHE A 146 -12.94 -19.76 3.37
CA PHE A 146 -13.49 -18.97 4.45
C PHE A 146 -14.98 -19.29 4.59
N ASN A 147 -15.38 -19.75 5.76
CA ASN A 147 -16.78 -19.97 6.11
C ASN A 147 -17.28 -18.76 6.91
N LEU A 148 -18.40 -18.17 6.48
CA LEU A 148 -18.95 -16.95 7.03
C LEU A 148 -20.33 -17.22 7.64
N ASP A 149 -20.60 -16.59 8.79
CA ASP A 149 -21.93 -16.62 9.40
C ASP A 149 -22.97 -15.86 8.55
N ASN A 150 -22.54 -14.70 7.98
CA ASN A 150 -23.34 -13.88 7.07
C ASN A 150 -22.48 -13.40 5.88
N PRO A 151 -23.09 -13.11 4.71
CA PRO A 151 -22.38 -12.54 3.58
C PRO A 151 -21.65 -11.24 3.95
N ALA A 152 -20.35 -11.16 3.63
CA ALA A 152 -19.50 -10.04 4.01
C ALA A 152 -18.62 -9.54 2.85
N PRO A 153 -19.19 -8.97 1.78
CA PRO A 153 -18.41 -8.54 0.61
C PRO A 153 -17.36 -7.46 0.94
N TYR A 154 -17.58 -6.69 2.01
CA TYR A 154 -16.62 -5.70 2.49
C TYR A 154 -15.29 -6.32 2.96
N MET A 155 -15.30 -7.58 3.39
CA MET A 155 -14.11 -8.31 3.83
C MET A 155 -13.04 -8.38 2.73
N LEU A 156 -13.44 -8.55 1.47
CA LEU A 156 -12.50 -8.63 0.35
C LEU A 156 -11.63 -7.38 0.23
N ARG A 157 -12.20 -6.21 0.56
CA ARG A 157 -11.45 -4.94 0.55
C ARG A 157 -10.40 -4.84 1.66
N ALA A 158 -10.53 -5.63 2.71
CA ALA A 158 -9.58 -5.67 3.82
C ALA A 158 -8.37 -6.59 3.58
N LEU A 159 -8.29 -7.28 2.42
CA LEU A 159 -7.25 -8.29 2.15
C LEU A 159 -5.98 -7.74 1.50
N SER A 160 -5.81 -6.41 1.47
CA SER A 160 -4.60 -5.77 0.95
C SER A 160 -3.39 -5.93 1.90
N SER A 161 -2.20 -5.77 1.36
CA SER A 161 -0.94 -5.81 2.12
C SER A 161 -0.87 -4.79 3.27
N TYR A 162 -1.58 -3.67 3.16
CA TYR A 162 -1.67 -2.67 4.21
C TYR A 162 -2.64 -3.05 5.34
N GLU A 163 -3.81 -3.59 5.00
CA GLU A 163 -4.85 -3.94 5.98
C GLU A 163 -4.68 -5.33 6.57
N SER A 164 -4.17 -6.27 5.78
CA SER A 164 -4.04 -7.68 6.13
C SER A 164 -2.72 -8.24 5.65
N PRO A 165 -1.59 -7.76 6.19
CA PRO A 165 -0.29 -8.35 5.89
C PRO A 165 -0.29 -9.81 6.31
N MET A 166 -0.01 -10.73 5.38
CA MET A 166 0.15 -12.14 5.71
C MET A 166 1.43 -12.34 6.55
N VAL A 167 1.32 -13.13 7.60
CA VAL A 167 2.42 -13.36 8.55
C VAL A 167 2.76 -14.85 8.67
N PRO A 168 4.04 -15.20 8.87
CA PRO A 168 4.49 -16.57 8.95
C PRO A 168 4.02 -17.24 10.25
N LYS A 169 3.14 -18.23 10.15
CA LYS A 169 2.66 -19.04 11.28
C LYS A 169 3.82 -19.58 12.10
N HIS A 170 4.82 -20.15 11.45
CA HIS A 170 5.96 -20.80 12.10
C HIS A 170 6.86 -19.85 12.95
N HIS A 171 6.67 -18.54 12.86
CA HIS A 171 7.36 -17.56 13.70
C HIS A 171 6.50 -16.99 14.82
N LEU A 172 5.18 -17.03 14.66
CA LEU A 172 4.25 -16.36 15.59
C LEU A 172 3.40 -17.33 16.41
N GLU A 173 3.21 -18.56 15.94
CA GLU A 173 2.42 -19.56 16.67
C GLU A 173 3.04 -19.81 18.05
N GLY A 174 2.20 -19.73 19.10
CA GLY A 174 2.63 -19.89 20.49
C GLY A 174 3.40 -18.70 21.08
N GLN A 175 3.57 -17.60 20.35
CA GLN A 175 4.20 -16.38 20.82
C GLN A 175 3.15 -15.36 21.31
N ASP A 176 3.57 -14.44 22.18
CA ASP A 176 2.79 -13.19 22.36
C ASP A 176 2.97 -12.32 21.12
N ILE A 177 1.93 -12.29 20.28
CA ILE A 177 1.96 -11.67 18.96
C ILE A 177 2.35 -10.19 19.01
N LYS A 178 1.94 -9.46 20.07
CA LYS A 178 2.20 -8.02 20.21
C LYS A 178 3.67 -7.71 20.53
N SER A 179 4.34 -8.61 21.26
CA SER A 179 5.73 -8.45 21.70
C SER A 179 6.71 -9.37 20.96
N ALA A 180 6.21 -10.16 19.99
CA ALA A 180 7.05 -11.09 19.24
C ALA A 180 8.23 -10.39 18.57
N LYS A 181 9.37 -11.07 18.52
CA LYS A 181 10.59 -10.56 17.85
C LYS A 181 10.35 -10.11 16.41
N LEU A 182 9.39 -10.72 15.74
CA LEU A 182 8.97 -10.39 14.38
C LEU A 182 8.47 -8.93 14.26
N ALA A 183 7.97 -8.33 15.33
CA ALA A 183 7.50 -6.95 15.34
C ALA A 183 8.60 -5.92 15.00
N ASN A 184 9.86 -6.23 15.30
CA ASN A 184 11.00 -5.35 15.01
C ASN A 184 12.01 -5.98 14.04
N ASN A 185 11.80 -7.24 13.64
CA ASN A 185 12.63 -7.96 12.68
C ASN A 185 11.71 -8.74 11.71
N PRO A 186 10.96 -8.00 10.87
CA PRO A 186 9.88 -8.57 10.09
C PRO A 186 10.35 -9.56 9.03
N ILE A 187 9.59 -10.64 8.86
CA ILE A 187 9.71 -11.64 7.81
C ILE A 187 8.38 -11.67 7.07
N GLY A 188 8.41 -11.42 5.78
CA GLY A 188 7.26 -11.44 4.90
C GLY A 188 7.52 -12.25 3.63
N THR A 189 6.61 -12.14 2.68
CA THR A 189 6.74 -12.71 1.32
C THR A 189 7.06 -11.65 0.28
N GLY A 190 7.08 -10.38 0.68
CA GLY A 190 7.13 -9.21 -0.18
C GLY A 190 8.45 -9.01 -0.94
N PRO A 191 8.47 -7.95 -1.79
CA PRO A 191 9.58 -7.70 -2.70
C PRO A 191 10.89 -7.29 -2.03
N PHE A 192 10.85 -6.86 -0.76
CA PHE A 192 12.06 -6.46 -0.04
C PHE A 192 12.14 -7.15 1.32
N LYS A 193 13.36 -7.53 1.70
CA LYS A 193 13.71 -8.12 2.99
C LYS A 193 14.17 -7.05 3.97
N PHE A 194 13.72 -7.14 5.21
CA PHE A 194 14.24 -6.32 6.29
C PHE A 194 15.70 -6.68 6.57
N ILE A 195 16.55 -5.66 6.69
CA ILE A 195 17.97 -5.83 6.98
C ILE A 195 18.30 -5.25 8.35
N GLU A 196 17.95 -3.97 8.58
CA GLU A 196 18.26 -3.32 9.84
C GLU A 196 17.34 -2.13 10.13
N TRP A 197 17.19 -1.84 11.39
CA TRP A 197 16.55 -0.63 11.90
C TRP A 197 17.50 0.10 12.83
N LYS A 198 18.04 1.20 12.36
CA LYS A 198 18.84 2.11 13.19
C LYS A 198 17.91 3.17 13.77
N LYS A 199 17.50 2.97 15.02
CA LYS A 199 16.53 3.83 15.72
C LYS A 199 16.93 5.30 15.63
N GLY A 200 15.94 6.17 15.34
CA GLY A 200 16.10 7.61 15.14
C GLY A 200 16.81 8.00 13.83
N GLN A 201 17.21 7.04 12.97
CA GLN A 201 17.95 7.33 11.75
C GLN A 201 17.28 6.77 10.51
N TYR A 202 17.14 5.44 10.39
CA TYR A 202 16.57 4.81 9.21
C TYR A 202 16.16 3.34 9.41
N ILE A 203 15.35 2.85 8.50
CA ILE A 203 15.11 1.42 8.24
C ILE A 203 15.64 1.10 6.84
N ARG A 204 16.40 0.02 6.72
CA ARG A 204 16.93 -0.49 5.46
C ARG A 204 16.27 -1.80 5.08
N LEU A 205 15.82 -1.86 3.82
CA LEU A 205 15.27 -3.04 3.18
C LEU A 205 16.11 -3.32 1.92
N ASP A 206 16.54 -4.56 1.71
CA ASP A 206 17.22 -4.98 0.49
C ASP A 206 16.30 -5.89 -0.35
N LYS A 207 16.56 -5.97 -1.63
CA LYS A 207 15.81 -6.77 -2.60
C LYS A 207 15.63 -8.21 -2.13
N ASN A 208 14.43 -8.75 -2.31
CA ASN A 208 14.16 -10.18 -2.21
C ASN A 208 14.44 -10.82 -3.57
N GLU A 209 15.59 -11.49 -3.73
CA GLU A 209 15.97 -12.15 -4.98
C GLU A 209 15.04 -13.32 -5.35
N ASN A 210 14.32 -13.87 -4.36
CA ASN A 210 13.37 -14.97 -4.52
C ASN A 210 11.92 -14.46 -4.57
N TYR A 211 11.69 -13.19 -4.93
CA TYR A 211 10.32 -12.66 -5.01
C TYR A 211 9.55 -13.38 -6.12
N TRP A 212 8.35 -13.83 -5.80
CA TRP A 212 7.51 -14.63 -6.69
C TRP A 212 7.12 -13.93 -8.01
N LYS A 213 7.13 -12.59 -8.04
CA LYS A 213 6.80 -11.81 -9.24
C LYS A 213 8.06 -11.59 -10.07
N GLU A 214 8.14 -12.30 -11.19
CA GLU A 214 9.29 -12.27 -12.09
C GLU A 214 9.67 -10.84 -12.51
N GLY A 215 10.97 -10.54 -12.55
CA GLY A 215 11.51 -9.23 -12.89
C GLY A 215 11.29 -8.14 -11.84
N ARG A 216 10.81 -8.49 -10.66
CA ARG A 216 10.58 -7.55 -9.54
C ARG A 216 11.35 -7.98 -8.30
N PRO A 217 11.63 -7.01 -7.41
CA PRO A 217 11.58 -5.56 -7.60
C PRO A 217 12.71 -5.07 -8.52
N TYR A 218 12.58 -3.85 -9.08
CA TYR A 218 13.64 -3.24 -9.89
C TYR A 218 14.79 -2.71 -9.04
N LEU A 219 14.48 -2.10 -7.90
CA LEU A 219 15.48 -1.53 -6.99
C LEU A 219 16.20 -2.61 -6.20
N ASP A 220 17.50 -2.40 -5.92
CA ASP A 220 18.28 -3.28 -5.04
C ASP A 220 17.99 -2.99 -3.56
N ARG A 221 17.59 -1.74 -3.23
CA ARG A 221 17.46 -1.27 -1.84
C ARG A 221 16.45 -0.16 -1.69
N ILE A 222 15.79 -0.17 -0.55
CA ILE A 222 14.97 0.93 -0.05
C ILE A 222 15.48 1.34 1.33
N VAL A 223 15.62 2.66 1.55
CA VAL A 223 15.98 3.22 2.86
C VAL A 223 14.92 4.23 3.28
N GLY A 224 14.15 3.90 4.30
CA GLY A 224 13.22 4.81 4.95
C GLY A 224 13.96 5.66 5.99
N ARG A 225 14.21 6.93 5.69
CA ARG A 225 14.98 7.84 6.53
C ARG A 225 14.09 8.63 7.47
N PHE A 226 14.48 8.73 8.72
CA PHE A 226 13.81 9.53 9.75
C PHE A 226 14.53 10.87 9.90
N VAL A 227 13.81 11.96 9.68
CA VAL A 227 14.33 13.33 9.83
C VAL A 227 13.29 14.13 10.61
N PRO A 228 13.45 14.32 11.93
CA PRO A 228 12.43 14.96 12.77
C PRO A 228 12.14 16.41 12.39
N ASP A 229 13.17 17.19 12.07
CA ASP A 229 13.04 18.61 11.75
C ASP A 229 12.52 18.86 10.31
N ALA A 230 11.48 19.68 10.19
CA ALA A 230 10.79 19.91 8.92
C ALA A 230 11.64 20.68 7.89
N SER A 231 12.45 21.63 8.34
CA SER A 231 13.32 22.41 7.44
C SER A 231 14.48 21.54 6.92
N THR A 232 15.01 20.67 7.76
CA THR A 232 16.00 19.68 7.37
C THR A 232 15.47 18.69 6.33
N ARG A 233 14.17 18.31 6.40
CA ARG A 233 13.56 17.45 5.38
C ARG A 233 13.52 18.10 4.01
N ALA A 234 13.11 19.38 3.95
CA ALA A 234 13.10 20.13 2.71
C ALA A 234 14.51 20.27 2.11
N ALA A 235 15.51 20.61 2.94
CA ALA A 235 16.91 20.70 2.52
C ALA A 235 17.47 19.36 2.00
N ALA A 236 17.10 18.24 2.62
CA ALA A 236 17.51 16.90 2.18
C ALA A 236 16.92 16.56 0.79
N MET A 237 15.67 16.97 0.51
CA MET A 237 15.06 16.86 -0.81
C MET A 237 15.81 17.71 -1.85
N GLU A 238 16.11 18.97 -1.53
CA GLU A 238 16.84 19.87 -2.44
C GLU A 238 18.20 19.35 -2.84
N LYS A 239 18.91 18.73 -1.89
CA LYS A 239 20.25 18.14 -2.12
C LYS A 239 20.20 16.77 -2.80
N GLY A 240 19.01 16.18 -3.01
CA GLY A 240 18.88 14.82 -3.53
C GLY A 240 19.34 13.73 -2.57
N GLU A 241 19.52 14.03 -1.28
CA GLU A 241 19.78 13.04 -0.23
C GLU A 241 18.57 12.14 0.03
N VAL A 242 17.40 12.64 -0.29
CA VAL A 242 16.10 11.97 -0.25
C VAL A 242 15.40 12.21 -1.57
N LEU A 243 14.87 11.14 -2.17
CA LEU A 243 14.30 11.15 -3.52
C LEU A 243 12.77 11.15 -3.53
N TYR A 244 12.13 10.82 -2.40
CA TYR A 244 10.68 10.72 -2.31
C TYR A 244 10.21 11.08 -0.89
N ALA A 245 9.10 11.82 -0.83
CA ALA A 245 8.44 12.20 0.42
C ALA A 245 6.93 12.04 0.26
N ALA A 246 6.30 11.22 1.10
CA ALA A 246 4.86 10.98 1.08
C ALA A 246 4.16 11.63 2.28
N TYR A 247 2.86 11.83 2.17
CA TYR A 247 1.95 12.19 3.27
C TYR A 247 2.40 13.40 4.10
N ASN A 248 2.71 14.51 3.44
CA ASN A 248 3.16 15.75 4.11
C ASN A 248 4.45 15.61 4.94
N ALA A 249 5.30 14.65 4.60
CA ALA A 249 6.63 14.57 5.22
C ALA A 249 7.43 15.86 5.00
N VAL A 250 7.15 16.61 3.94
CA VAL A 250 7.56 18.01 3.72
C VAL A 250 6.31 18.88 3.88
N SER A 251 6.43 20.03 4.54
CA SER A 251 5.28 20.94 4.74
C SER A 251 4.73 21.47 3.41
N ASN A 252 3.44 21.83 3.38
CA ASN A 252 2.82 22.35 2.15
C ASN A 252 3.54 23.60 1.63
N VAL A 253 3.98 24.50 2.52
CA VAL A 253 4.75 25.70 2.16
C VAL A 253 6.03 25.32 1.40
N GLU A 254 6.80 24.39 1.97
CA GLU A 254 8.03 23.92 1.34
C GLU A 254 7.76 23.12 0.07
N ALA A 255 6.71 22.33 0.02
CA ALA A 255 6.32 21.60 -1.17
C ALA A 255 6.01 22.55 -2.35
N VAL A 256 5.23 23.62 -2.09
CA VAL A 256 4.96 24.67 -3.10
C VAL A 256 6.25 25.35 -3.55
N ARG A 257 7.11 25.75 -2.60
CA ARG A 257 8.40 26.36 -2.90
C ARG A 257 9.28 25.47 -3.77
N LEU A 258 9.48 24.22 -3.36
CA LEU A 258 10.29 23.24 -4.08
C LEU A 258 9.76 22.99 -5.49
N ASN A 259 8.46 22.80 -5.65
CA ASN A 259 7.83 22.58 -6.95
C ASN A 259 8.01 23.78 -7.91
N LYS A 260 8.04 25.00 -7.37
CA LYS A 260 8.21 26.23 -8.16
C LYS A 260 9.67 26.53 -8.50
N GLU A 261 10.58 26.32 -7.55
CA GLU A 261 11.97 26.76 -7.65
C GLU A 261 12.94 25.70 -8.18
N LYS A 262 12.56 24.42 -8.10
CA LYS A 262 13.43 23.28 -8.45
C LYS A 262 12.86 22.48 -9.61
N SER A 263 13.49 22.55 -10.76
CA SER A 263 13.04 21.86 -11.98
C SER A 263 13.11 20.32 -11.91
N ASN A 264 13.85 19.79 -10.94
CA ASN A 264 14.03 18.35 -10.72
C ASN A 264 13.14 17.80 -9.59
N ILE A 265 12.29 18.62 -8.98
CA ILE A 265 11.34 18.22 -7.93
C ILE A 265 9.93 18.49 -8.45
N SER A 266 9.07 17.48 -8.36
CA SER A 266 7.66 17.61 -8.68
C SER A 266 6.79 17.25 -7.48
N VAL A 267 5.70 17.96 -7.30
CA VAL A 267 4.68 17.66 -6.28
C VAL A 267 3.42 17.19 -6.98
N THR A 268 2.87 16.08 -6.53
CA THR A 268 1.62 15.51 -7.03
C THR A 268 0.67 15.21 -5.88
N THR A 269 -0.62 15.23 -6.16
CA THR A 269 -1.68 14.75 -5.28
C THR A 269 -2.13 13.33 -5.65
N ASP A 270 -1.48 12.70 -6.61
CA ASP A 270 -1.77 11.31 -7.00
C ASP A 270 -1.37 10.34 -5.89
N GLY A 271 -2.04 9.19 -5.84
CA GLY A 271 -1.74 8.16 -4.84
C GLY A 271 -2.60 8.20 -3.57
N TYR A 272 -3.54 9.15 -3.47
CA TYR A 272 -4.49 9.24 -2.35
C TYR A 272 -5.81 8.48 -2.59
N SER A 273 -5.94 7.77 -3.70
CA SER A 273 -7.15 7.01 -4.04
C SER A 273 -7.47 5.89 -3.03
N MET A 274 -6.46 5.27 -2.45
CA MET A 274 -6.63 4.20 -1.46
C MET A 274 -6.65 4.74 -0.01
N ILE A 275 -5.79 5.69 0.31
CA ILE A 275 -5.70 6.31 1.63
C ILE A 275 -6.00 7.79 1.47
N ASN A 276 -7.18 8.20 1.94
CA ASN A 276 -7.61 9.59 1.87
C ASN A 276 -7.53 10.23 3.27
N PRO A 277 -6.39 10.83 3.65
CA PRO A 277 -6.25 11.47 4.94
C PRO A 277 -7.22 12.65 5.05
N MET A 278 -8.00 12.69 6.13
CA MET A 278 -8.90 13.78 6.45
C MET A 278 -8.38 14.59 7.62
N ALA A 279 -8.43 15.92 7.49
CA ALA A 279 -8.30 16.80 8.64
C ALA A 279 -9.65 16.85 9.36
N LEU A 280 -9.67 16.47 10.64
CA LEU A 280 -10.85 16.36 11.46
C LEU A 280 -10.76 17.26 12.68
N ILE A 281 -11.91 17.75 13.15
CA ILE A 281 -12.09 18.30 14.50
C ILE A 281 -12.89 17.27 15.28
N GLU A 282 -12.28 16.75 16.34
CA GLU A 282 -12.96 15.82 17.26
C GLU A 282 -13.51 16.60 18.46
N PHE A 283 -14.78 16.36 18.79
CA PHE A 283 -15.41 16.94 19.94
C PHE A 283 -15.58 15.91 21.06
N ASN A 284 -15.18 16.27 22.29
CA ASN A 284 -15.60 15.49 23.46
C ASN A 284 -17.10 15.64 23.67
N THR A 285 -17.87 14.60 23.33
CA THR A 285 -19.33 14.62 23.43
C THR A 285 -19.86 14.08 24.74
N LYS A 286 -18.98 13.69 25.69
CA LYS A 286 -19.39 13.12 26.98
C LYS A 286 -19.66 14.18 28.02
N GLU A 287 -19.03 15.35 27.91
CA GLU A 287 -19.15 16.45 28.86
C GLU A 287 -18.91 17.81 28.23
N GLY A 288 -19.35 18.89 28.91
CA GLY A 288 -19.18 20.26 28.44
C GLY A 288 -20.12 20.68 27.30
N PRO A 289 -19.85 21.80 26.61
CA PRO A 289 -20.77 22.39 25.65
C PRO A 289 -20.99 21.54 24.40
N PHE A 290 -20.07 20.60 24.11
CA PHE A 290 -20.16 19.76 22.93
C PHE A 290 -21.05 18.54 23.09
N THR A 291 -21.67 18.35 24.27
CA THR A 291 -22.76 17.39 24.45
C THR A 291 -23.98 17.76 23.60
N ASP A 292 -24.19 19.07 23.39
CA ASP A 292 -25.28 19.60 22.55
C ASP A 292 -24.91 19.47 21.04
N PRO A 293 -25.69 18.72 20.25
CA PRO A 293 -25.49 18.63 18.79
C PRO A 293 -25.63 19.98 18.08
N ALA A 294 -26.40 20.93 18.61
CA ALA A 294 -26.57 22.24 18.00
C ALA A 294 -25.28 23.05 18.03
N VAL A 295 -24.52 22.98 19.14
CA VAL A 295 -23.21 23.62 19.26
C VAL A 295 -22.21 23.02 18.26
N ARG A 296 -22.17 21.71 18.13
CA ARG A 296 -21.29 21.05 17.15
C ARG A 296 -21.64 21.44 15.71
N ARG A 297 -22.92 21.51 15.36
CA ARG A 297 -23.39 21.97 14.05
C ARG A 297 -23.04 23.43 13.79
N ALA A 298 -23.22 24.30 14.77
CA ALA A 298 -22.87 25.72 14.65
C ALA A 298 -21.38 25.91 14.32
N ILE A 299 -20.49 25.22 15.04
CA ILE A 299 -19.05 25.25 14.76
C ILE A 299 -18.74 24.70 13.36
N SER A 300 -19.33 23.56 12.99
CA SER A 300 -19.11 22.98 11.66
C SER A 300 -19.56 23.88 10.52
N THR A 301 -20.64 24.68 10.74
CA THR A 301 -21.17 25.65 9.77
C THR A 301 -20.32 26.91 9.70
N ALA A 302 -19.73 27.32 10.83
CA ALA A 302 -18.88 28.52 10.90
C ALA A 302 -17.50 28.34 10.22
N ILE A 303 -17.07 27.11 9.97
CA ILE A 303 -15.77 26.82 9.35
C ILE A 303 -15.89 27.01 7.84
N ASP A 304 -15.17 27.96 7.29
CA ASP A 304 -14.95 28.10 5.85
C ASP A 304 -13.90 27.07 5.39
N ARG A 305 -14.39 25.93 4.90
CA ARG A 305 -13.52 24.82 4.46
C ARG A 305 -12.71 25.21 3.22
N GLN A 306 -13.29 26.01 2.30
CA GLN A 306 -12.58 26.43 1.10
C GLN A 306 -11.43 27.39 1.45
N TYR A 307 -11.67 28.34 2.33
CA TYR A 307 -10.62 29.23 2.84
C TYR A 307 -9.45 28.45 3.47
N MET A 308 -9.74 27.41 4.25
CA MET A 308 -8.70 26.54 4.83
C MET A 308 -7.91 25.80 3.75
N ILE A 309 -8.61 25.26 2.73
CA ILE A 309 -7.95 24.58 1.61
C ILE A 309 -7.03 25.54 0.86
N ASP A 310 -7.51 26.71 0.52
CA ASP A 310 -6.75 27.67 -0.28
C ASP A 310 -5.56 28.25 0.50
N THR A 311 -5.75 28.53 1.80
CA THR A 311 -4.76 29.26 2.62
C THR A 311 -3.79 28.33 3.35
N ILE A 312 -4.31 27.22 3.94
CA ILE A 312 -3.51 26.33 4.79
C ILE A 312 -2.96 25.16 3.97
N PHE A 313 -3.77 24.63 3.06
CA PHE A 313 -3.40 23.49 2.23
C PHE A 313 -2.92 23.89 0.83
N PHE A 314 -2.88 25.21 0.51
CA PHE A 314 -2.38 25.73 -0.78
C PHE A 314 -3.08 25.12 -2.00
N GLY A 315 -4.36 24.80 -1.89
CA GLY A 315 -5.14 24.16 -2.93
C GLY A 315 -4.95 22.64 -3.04
N TYR A 316 -4.13 22.02 -2.21
CA TYR A 316 -3.87 20.56 -2.22
C TYR A 316 -4.92 19.73 -1.47
N GLY A 317 -6.15 20.22 -1.38
CA GLY A 317 -7.22 19.52 -0.69
C GLY A 317 -8.55 19.62 -1.42
N LYS A 318 -9.53 18.86 -0.93
CA LYS A 318 -10.93 18.97 -1.36
C LYS A 318 -11.81 19.00 -0.11
N PRO A 319 -12.93 19.74 -0.10
CA PRO A 319 -13.88 19.69 1.00
C PRO A 319 -14.39 18.26 1.17
N ALA A 320 -14.39 17.77 2.41
CA ALA A 320 -15.10 16.53 2.74
C ALA A 320 -16.61 16.83 2.75
N THR A 321 -17.39 16.03 2.05
CA THR A 321 -18.86 16.12 1.94
C THR A 321 -19.52 15.05 2.78
#